data_8fc9a33cf61e73b8d9379dcb58d1e0c8
#
_entry.id   8fc9a33cf61e73b8d9379dcb58d1e0c8
#
_cell.length_a   1.000
_cell.length_b   1.000
_cell.length_c   1.000
_cell.angle_alpha   90.00
_cell.angle_beta   90.00
_cell.angle_gamma   90.00
#
_symmetry.space_group_name_H-M   'P 1'
#
loop_
_entity.id
_entity.type
_entity.pdbx_description
1 polymer ?
#
loop_
_entity_poly.entity_id
_entity_poly.type
_entity_poly.pdbx_seq_one_letter_code
_entity_poly.pdbx_strand_id
1 'polypeptide(L)'
;MTNHNYCILLAGGVGKRLWPVSRERKPKQFIDFFGIGKTLLQLTFERFAAFLPVEHIFVSTFTPYVDTVREQLPQLPPQNILAEPTQLSTAPAAAWATWHIARFDPEACIVATPADQFITGENLFAREITAGLEFVNSHNTFLAMSVAAHAPNTAYGYIQKGEELGNQRFSLKTFTEKPPLDFARQFVASGEFLWNTGLFLWNARTMLPLVGQLIPGLPAADAPLPENESESSLLSQCYPAAEHCSLDHVVLNNGHPTVVQACTFGWKDVGSWPVMKETLPANVDGNTTIGSNEVLFQGTRQTLVSLPKGYGAVIRGLDGYLVTLQDNMLLITPNEDASRTRLIAGEVQLKLGENFL
;
A
#
# COMPACT_ATOMS: atom_id res chain seq x y z
N MET A 1 31.12 -4.27 3.26
CA MET A 1 30.41 -2.97 3.34
C MET A 1 29.14 -3.22 4.13
N THR A 2 28.88 -2.47 5.18
CA THR A 2 27.62 -2.54 5.93
C THR A 2 26.49 -2.15 4.99
N ASN A 3 25.44 -2.97 4.92
CA ASN A 3 24.27 -2.69 4.09
C ASN A 3 23.33 -1.76 4.88
N HIS A 4 23.21 -0.50 4.49
CA HIS A 4 22.36 0.52 5.10
C HIS A 4 20.96 0.61 4.46
N ASN A 5 20.56 -0.40 3.70
CA ASN A 5 19.28 -0.43 3.01
C ASN A 5 18.19 -1.06 3.87
N TYR A 6 17.08 -0.37 4.05
CA TYR A 6 15.94 -0.78 4.87
C TYR A 6 14.64 -0.71 4.09
N CYS A 7 13.67 -1.52 4.49
CA CYS A 7 12.32 -1.50 3.95
C CYS A 7 11.29 -1.26 5.06
N ILE A 8 10.32 -0.37 4.82
CA ILE A 8 9.15 -0.15 5.67
C ILE A 8 7.91 -0.63 4.92
N LEU A 9 7.27 -1.68 5.41
CA LEU A 9 5.99 -2.16 4.91
C LEU A 9 4.87 -1.42 5.66
N LEU A 10 4.11 -0.59 4.96
CA LEU A 10 3.00 0.19 5.52
C LEU A 10 1.73 -0.67 5.53
N ALA A 11 1.37 -1.21 6.68
CA ALA A 11 0.30 -2.20 6.87
C ALA A 11 -0.81 -1.74 7.83
N GLY A 12 -1.04 -0.42 7.97
CA GLY A 12 -2.03 0.16 8.91
C GLY A 12 -3.44 0.36 8.35
N GLY A 13 -3.66 0.25 7.04
CA GLY A 13 -4.94 0.57 6.39
C GLY A 13 -6.02 -0.49 6.56
N VAL A 14 -7.31 -0.09 6.64
CA VAL A 14 -8.46 -1.03 6.77
C VAL A 14 -8.93 -1.61 5.43
N GLY A 15 -8.80 -0.89 4.32
CA GLY A 15 -9.19 -1.39 2.98
C GLY A 15 -10.69 -1.49 2.73
N LYS A 16 -11.51 -0.54 3.19
CA LYS A 16 -13.00 -0.54 3.10
C LYS A 16 -13.58 -0.70 1.68
N ARG A 17 -12.79 -0.52 0.61
CA ARG A 17 -13.23 -0.74 -0.79
C ARG A 17 -13.36 -2.23 -1.19
N LEU A 18 -12.84 -3.14 -0.35
CA LEU A 18 -12.98 -4.60 -0.52
C LEU A 18 -13.93 -5.23 0.51
N TRP A 19 -14.80 -4.40 1.11
CA TRP A 19 -15.87 -4.90 1.96
C TRP A 19 -16.82 -5.81 1.14
N PRO A 20 -17.38 -6.89 1.69
CA PRO A 20 -17.35 -7.34 3.10
C PRO A 20 -16.18 -8.25 3.45
N VAL A 21 -15.25 -8.53 2.52
CA VAL A 21 -14.09 -9.41 2.76
C VAL A 21 -13.03 -8.71 3.60
N SER A 22 -12.71 -7.45 3.28
CA SER A 22 -11.82 -6.62 4.10
C SER A 22 -12.63 -5.84 5.13
N ARG A 23 -12.34 -6.07 6.41
CA ARG A 23 -13.01 -5.47 7.57
C ARG A 23 -11.99 -4.93 8.57
N GLU A 24 -12.43 -4.11 9.53
CA GLU A 24 -11.54 -3.56 10.57
C GLU A 24 -10.81 -4.67 11.36
N ARG A 25 -11.51 -5.77 11.68
CA ARG A 25 -10.90 -6.94 12.36
C ARG A 25 -9.95 -7.77 11.48
N LYS A 26 -10.07 -7.68 10.15
CA LYS A 26 -9.24 -8.41 9.18
C LYS A 26 -9.04 -7.57 7.91
N PRO A 27 -8.15 -6.58 7.95
CA PRO A 27 -7.82 -5.73 6.80
C PRO A 27 -7.24 -6.50 5.61
N LYS A 28 -7.36 -5.89 4.43
CA LYS A 28 -7.00 -6.49 3.15
C LYS A 28 -5.58 -7.07 3.09
N GLN A 29 -4.60 -6.42 3.69
CA GLN A 29 -3.21 -6.88 3.69
C GLN A 29 -3.01 -8.23 4.39
N PHE A 30 -3.92 -8.62 5.29
CA PHE A 30 -3.89 -9.89 6.02
C PHE A 30 -4.74 -11.00 5.38
N ILE A 31 -5.17 -10.83 4.12
CA ILE A 31 -6.06 -11.74 3.40
C ILE A 31 -5.33 -12.36 2.20
N ASP A 32 -5.54 -13.67 2.01
CA ASP A 32 -5.14 -14.39 0.81
C ASP A 32 -6.23 -14.24 -0.28
N PHE A 33 -6.12 -13.20 -1.09
CA PHE A 33 -7.04 -12.96 -2.21
C PHE A 33 -6.77 -13.86 -3.42
N PHE A 34 -5.55 -14.39 -3.54
CA PHE A 34 -5.16 -15.18 -4.70
C PHE A 34 -5.34 -16.68 -4.49
N GLY A 35 -5.70 -17.12 -3.28
CA GLY A 35 -5.92 -18.53 -2.95
C GLY A 35 -4.65 -19.38 -2.96
N ILE A 36 -3.48 -18.75 -2.87
CA ILE A 36 -2.16 -19.41 -2.94
C ILE A 36 -1.56 -19.75 -1.59
N GLY A 37 -2.31 -19.52 -0.50
CA GLY A 37 -1.87 -19.77 0.87
C GLY A 37 -1.02 -18.65 1.46
N LYS A 38 -0.95 -17.47 0.81
CA LYS A 38 -0.18 -16.31 1.26
C LYS A 38 -1.02 -15.04 1.21
N THR A 39 -0.96 -14.24 2.27
CA THR A 39 -1.59 -12.93 2.32
C THR A 39 -0.82 -11.88 1.54
N LEU A 40 -1.43 -10.72 1.26
CA LEU A 40 -0.73 -9.63 0.57
C LEU A 40 0.49 -9.15 1.34
N LEU A 41 0.40 -9.09 2.68
CA LEU A 41 1.54 -8.76 3.55
C LEU A 41 2.68 -9.77 3.39
N GLN A 42 2.38 -11.07 3.41
CA GLN A 42 3.38 -12.13 3.23
C GLN A 42 4.05 -12.05 1.87
N LEU A 43 3.28 -11.84 0.80
CA LEU A 43 3.81 -11.67 -0.55
C LEU A 43 4.74 -10.45 -0.65
N THR A 44 4.35 -9.34 -0.02
CA THR A 44 5.18 -8.13 -0.03
C THR A 44 6.45 -8.34 0.80
N PHE A 45 6.35 -8.93 1.99
CA PHE A 45 7.50 -9.26 2.82
C PHE A 45 8.50 -10.16 2.10
N GLU A 46 8.05 -11.29 1.53
CA GLU A 46 8.91 -12.23 0.81
C GLU A 46 9.62 -11.59 -0.39
N ARG A 47 8.95 -10.68 -1.08
CA ARG A 47 9.53 -9.92 -2.19
C ARG A 47 10.75 -9.12 -1.76
N PHE A 48 10.68 -8.43 -0.62
CA PHE A 48 11.81 -7.67 -0.10
C PHE A 48 12.86 -8.57 0.56
N ALA A 49 12.46 -9.61 1.27
CA ALA A 49 13.36 -10.59 1.89
C ALA A 49 14.21 -11.38 0.85
N ALA A 50 13.82 -11.36 -0.43
CA ALA A 50 14.59 -11.95 -1.51
C ALA A 50 15.91 -11.19 -1.82
N PHE A 51 16.03 -9.92 -1.41
CA PHE A 51 17.22 -9.10 -1.69
C PHE A 51 17.66 -8.18 -0.54
N LEU A 52 16.89 -8.10 0.55
CA LEU A 52 17.27 -7.41 1.80
C LEU A 52 17.35 -8.40 2.95
N PRO A 53 18.25 -8.19 3.93
CA PRO A 53 18.25 -8.94 5.18
C PRO A 53 16.90 -8.77 5.90
N VAL A 54 16.40 -9.84 6.53
CA VAL A 54 15.12 -9.82 7.25
C VAL A 54 15.15 -8.80 8.41
N GLU A 55 16.29 -8.63 9.03
CA GLU A 55 16.55 -7.65 10.10
C GLU A 55 16.41 -6.19 9.63
N HIS A 56 16.50 -5.96 8.33
CA HIS A 56 16.34 -4.64 7.71
C HIS A 56 14.91 -4.37 7.18
N ILE A 57 13.97 -5.29 7.41
CA ILE A 57 12.56 -5.11 7.03
C ILE A 57 11.76 -4.77 8.28
N PHE A 58 11.01 -3.67 8.22
CA PHE A 58 10.12 -3.19 9.27
C PHE A 58 8.68 -3.20 8.77
N VAL A 59 7.74 -3.48 9.68
CA VAL A 59 6.30 -3.39 9.39
C VAL A 59 5.70 -2.33 10.29
N SER A 60 5.22 -1.21 9.71
CA SER A 60 4.43 -0.22 10.42
C SER A 60 2.96 -0.61 10.32
N THR A 61 2.33 -0.79 11.47
CA THR A 61 0.94 -1.25 11.55
C THR A 61 0.22 -0.65 12.75
N PHE A 62 -1.10 -0.62 12.71
CA PHE A 62 -1.92 -0.20 13.84
C PHE A 62 -1.83 -1.21 14.99
N THR A 63 -1.74 -0.74 16.24
CA THR A 63 -1.54 -1.57 17.43
C THR A 63 -2.41 -2.83 17.49
N PRO A 64 -3.74 -2.80 17.18
CA PRO A 64 -4.57 -4.01 17.19
C PRO A 64 -4.16 -5.10 16.19
N TYR A 65 -3.33 -4.79 15.19
CA TYR A 65 -2.90 -5.76 14.16
C TYR A 65 -1.53 -6.39 14.44
N VAL A 66 -0.86 -5.99 15.50
CA VAL A 66 0.50 -6.47 15.84
C VAL A 66 0.56 -8.00 15.94
N ASP A 67 -0.39 -8.61 16.63
CA ASP A 67 -0.40 -10.07 16.79
C ASP A 67 -0.66 -10.78 15.45
N THR A 68 -1.52 -10.23 14.60
CA THR A 68 -1.72 -10.75 13.23
C THR A 68 -0.44 -10.67 12.39
N VAL A 69 0.34 -9.59 12.52
CA VAL A 69 1.65 -9.47 11.84
C VAL A 69 2.61 -10.55 12.35
N ARG A 70 2.70 -10.76 13.68
CA ARG A 70 3.54 -11.80 14.29
C ARG A 70 3.17 -13.21 13.81
N GLU A 71 1.88 -13.51 13.74
CA GLU A 71 1.39 -14.80 13.25
C GLU A 71 1.72 -15.02 11.76
N GLN A 72 1.57 -13.99 10.94
CA GLN A 72 1.81 -14.09 9.50
C GLN A 72 3.27 -14.01 9.10
N LEU A 73 4.09 -13.32 9.88
CA LEU A 73 5.53 -13.12 9.63
C LEU A 73 6.38 -13.59 10.83
N PRO A 74 6.36 -14.90 11.17
CA PRO A 74 7.08 -15.41 12.36
C PRO A 74 8.61 -15.27 12.24
N GLN A 75 9.14 -15.06 11.05
CA GLN A 75 10.57 -14.83 10.79
C GLN A 75 10.98 -13.36 10.99
N LEU A 76 10.04 -12.43 11.07
CA LEU A 76 10.32 -11.02 11.31
C LEU A 76 10.72 -10.81 12.78
N PRO A 77 11.86 -10.13 13.09
CA PRO A 77 12.21 -9.80 14.46
C PRO A 77 11.07 -8.99 15.13
N PRO A 78 10.67 -9.33 16.37
CA PRO A 78 9.55 -8.65 17.04
C PRO A 78 9.73 -7.14 17.18
N GLN A 79 10.96 -6.65 17.34
CA GLN A 79 11.28 -5.22 17.41
C GLN A 79 11.11 -4.48 16.09
N ASN A 80 11.03 -5.21 14.96
CA ASN A 80 10.78 -4.63 13.64
C ASN A 80 9.29 -4.42 13.35
N ILE A 81 8.39 -4.77 14.30
CA ILE A 81 6.96 -4.45 14.21
C ILE A 81 6.72 -3.13 14.93
N LEU A 82 6.51 -2.09 14.16
CA LEU A 82 6.30 -0.73 14.63
C LEU A 82 4.79 -0.48 14.82
N ALA A 83 4.34 -0.49 16.08
CA ALA A 83 2.94 -0.39 16.44
C ALA A 83 2.48 1.07 16.57
N GLU A 84 1.67 1.55 15.63
CA GLU A 84 1.06 2.88 15.66
C GLU A 84 -0.10 2.91 16.66
N PRO A 85 -0.12 3.85 17.62
CA PRO A 85 -1.20 3.93 18.60
C PRO A 85 -2.52 4.45 18.01
N THR A 86 -2.45 5.15 16.86
CA THR A 86 -3.59 5.77 16.16
C THR A 86 -3.35 5.71 14.66
N GLN A 87 -4.40 5.60 13.86
CA GLN A 87 -4.30 5.60 12.38
C GLN A 87 -4.29 7.04 11.84
N LEU A 88 -3.12 7.57 11.50
CA LEU A 88 -2.93 8.93 11.01
C LEU A 88 -2.41 9.02 9.56
N SER A 89 -2.62 7.94 8.77
CA SER A 89 -2.15 7.83 7.40
C SER A 89 -0.63 7.54 7.29
N THR A 90 -0.06 7.63 6.10
CA THR A 90 1.25 7.03 5.78
C THR A 90 2.45 7.93 6.08
N ALA A 91 2.29 9.25 6.16
CA ALA A 91 3.42 10.14 6.42
C ALA A 91 3.93 10.05 7.87
N PRO A 92 3.09 10.12 8.91
CA PRO A 92 3.56 9.91 10.30
C PRO A 92 4.16 8.50 10.49
N ALA A 93 3.56 7.47 9.89
CA ALA A 93 4.08 6.11 9.95
C ALA A 93 5.51 6.00 9.38
N ALA A 94 5.74 6.58 8.19
CA ALA A 94 7.05 6.60 7.53
C ALA A 94 8.06 7.47 8.30
N ALA A 95 7.62 8.61 8.82
CA ALA A 95 8.46 9.51 9.61
C ALA A 95 8.94 8.85 10.91
N TRP A 96 8.02 8.21 11.65
CA TRP A 96 8.37 7.48 12.86
C TRP A 96 9.30 6.30 12.58
N ALA A 97 8.98 5.48 11.58
CA ALA A 97 9.84 4.35 11.22
C ALA A 97 11.24 4.83 10.81
N THR A 98 11.34 5.94 10.06
CA THR A 98 12.64 6.54 9.72
C THR A 98 13.38 7.02 10.97
N TRP A 99 12.69 7.71 11.87
CA TRP A 99 13.27 8.18 13.13
C TRP A 99 13.79 7.01 13.98
N HIS A 100 13.01 5.94 14.10
CA HIS A 100 13.41 4.73 14.82
C HIS A 100 14.68 4.09 14.23
N ILE A 101 14.70 3.87 12.89
CA ILE A 101 15.84 3.28 12.21
C ILE A 101 17.08 4.17 12.34
N ALA A 102 16.94 5.48 12.18
CA ALA A 102 18.05 6.43 12.22
C ALA A 102 18.74 6.50 13.61
N ARG A 103 18.09 6.06 14.67
CA ARG A 103 18.68 6.00 16.02
C ARG A 103 19.83 4.98 16.14
N PHE A 104 19.79 3.94 15.34
CA PHE A 104 20.87 2.94 15.31
C PHE A 104 21.63 2.92 13.97
N ASP A 105 21.07 3.47 12.90
CA ASP A 105 21.74 3.63 11.60
C ASP A 105 21.41 5.00 10.96
N PRO A 106 22.19 6.06 11.29
CA PRO A 106 21.99 7.40 10.72
C PRO A 106 22.18 7.49 9.20
N GLU A 107 22.87 6.51 8.59
CA GLU A 107 23.12 6.44 7.15
C GLU A 107 22.07 5.61 6.41
N ALA A 108 20.99 5.23 7.09
CA ALA A 108 19.93 4.39 6.51
C ALA A 108 19.36 4.97 5.21
N CYS A 109 19.27 4.10 4.19
CA CYS A 109 18.53 4.32 2.95
C CYS A 109 17.27 3.47 3.01
N ILE A 110 16.12 4.09 2.87
CA ILE A 110 14.83 3.50 3.19
C ILE A 110 13.96 3.44 1.94
N VAL A 111 13.31 2.30 1.70
CA VAL A 111 12.15 2.17 0.82
C VAL A 111 10.91 1.96 1.67
N ALA A 112 9.90 2.82 1.51
CA ALA A 112 8.57 2.60 2.07
C ALA A 112 7.61 2.14 0.98
N THR A 113 6.80 1.14 1.28
CA THR A 113 5.85 0.53 0.35
C THR A 113 4.54 0.16 1.04
N PRO A 114 3.38 0.35 0.39
CA PRO A 114 2.14 -0.29 0.84
C PRO A 114 2.29 -1.81 0.87
N ALA A 115 1.74 -2.45 1.92
CA ALA A 115 1.84 -3.91 2.11
C ALA A 115 0.80 -4.71 1.31
N ASP A 116 0.13 -4.11 0.33
CA ASP A 116 -1.08 -4.63 -0.28
C ASP A 116 -1.12 -4.46 -1.81
N GLN A 117 0.04 -4.34 -2.45
CA GLN A 117 0.18 -4.18 -3.89
C GLN A 117 0.51 -5.51 -4.59
N PHE A 118 0.01 -5.65 -5.81
CA PHE A 118 0.35 -6.75 -6.69
C PHE A 118 1.48 -6.33 -7.63
N ILE A 119 2.61 -7.01 -7.51
CA ILE A 119 3.82 -6.76 -8.32
C ILE A 119 4.10 -8.01 -9.15
N THR A 120 4.51 -7.82 -10.41
CA THR A 120 5.02 -8.87 -11.28
C THR A 120 6.40 -8.47 -11.81
N GLY A 121 7.22 -9.46 -12.19
CA GLY A 121 8.60 -9.20 -12.59
C GLY A 121 9.53 -8.99 -11.40
N GLU A 122 9.48 -9.88 -10.41
CA GLU A 122 10.19 -9.80 -9.12
C GLU A 122 11.68 -9.45 -9.25
N ASN A 123 12.40 -10.06 -10.21
CA ASN A 123 13.82 -9.76 -10.43
C ASN A 123 14.04 -8.32 -10.94
N LEU A 124 13.13 -7.83 -11.76
CA LEU A 124 13.17 -6.46 -12.28
C LEU A 124 12.86 -5.47 -11.16
N PHE A 125 11.84 -5.76 -10.36
CA PHE A 125 11.50 -5.00 -9.16
C PHE A 125 12.70 -4.87 -8.20
N ALA A 126 13.32 -6.00 -7.81
CA ALA A 126 14.48 -6.01 -6.92
C ALA A 126 15.63 -5.15 -7.46
N ARG A 127 15.93 -5.27 -8.76
CA ARG A 127 16.99 -4.49 -9.42
C ARG A 127 16.67 -2.99 -9.41
N GLU A 128 15.44 -2.59 -9.74
CA GLU A 128 15.05 -1.18 -9.81
C GLU A 128 14.98 -0.54 -8.42
N ILE A 129 14.49 -1.27 -7.40
CA ILE A 129 14.52 -0.80 -6.00
C ILE A 129 15.98 -0.65 -5.52
N THR A 130 16.85 -1.63 -5.77
CA THR A 130 18.26 -1.56 -5.36
C THR A 130 18.95 -0.35 -6.01
N ALA A 131 18.77 -0.12 -7.31
CA ALA A 131 19.30 1.05 -8.00
C ALA A 131 18.71 2.38 -7.49
N GLY A 132 17.48 2.36 -7.00
CA GLY A 132 16.85 3.50 -6.33
C GLY A 132 17.47 3.78 -4.96
N LEU A 133 17.74 2.75 -4.15
CA LEU A 133 18.41 2.88 -2.85
C LEU A 133 19.86 3.40 -3.01
N GLU A 134 20.58 2.91 -4.00
CA GLU A 134 21.92 3.43 -4.35
C GLU A 134 21.87 4.90 -4.74
N PHE A 135 20.85 5.31 -5.47
CA PHE A 135 20.66 6.71 -5.87
C PHE A 135 20.43 7.62 -4.66
N VAL A 136 19.47 7.29 -3.77
CA VAL A 136 19.17 8.12 -2.60
C VAL A 136 20.28 8.10 -1.56
N ASN A 137 21.16 7.10 -1.54
CA ASN A 137 22.34 7.08 -0.70
C ASN A 137 23.27 8.29 -0.96
N SER A 138 23.38 8.69 -2.22
CA SER A 138 24.26 9.78 -2.66
C SER A 138 23.54 11.12 -2.90
N HIS A 139 22.19 11.14 -2.81
CA HIS A 139 21.38 12.31 -3.09
C HIS A 139 20.35 12.54 -1.97
N ASN A 140 20.38 13.71 -1.35
CA ASN A 140 19.40 14.12 -0.35
C ASN A 140 18.08 14.54 -1.03
N THR A 141 17.34 13.56 -1.53
CA THR A 141 16.10 13.73 -2.27
C THR A 141 15.15 12.57 -2.01
N PHE A 142 13.87 12.78 -2.18
CA PHE A 142 12.92 11.68 -2.32
C PHE A 142 12.97 11.10 -3.73
N LEU A 143 12.79 9.79 -3.86
CA LEU A 143 12.63 9.11 -5.14
C LEU A 143 11.26 8.43 -5.17
N ALA A 144 10.38 8.88 -6.08
CA ALA A 144 9.06 8.29 -6.29
C ALA A 144 9.15 7.23 -7.40
N MET A 145 8.88 5.97 -7.05
CA MET A 145 8.81 4.88 -8.04
C MET A 145 7.45 4.92 -8.72
N SER A 146 7.43 4.98 -10.04
CA SER A 146 6.21 5.21 -10.82
C SER A 146 6.21 4.33 -12.06
N VAL A 147 5.04 3.97 -12.55
CA VAL A 147 4.88 3.11 -13.74
C VAL A 147 4.11 3.83 -14.85
N ALA A 148 4.26 3.38 -16.08
CA ALA A 148 3.59 4.00 -17.23
C ALA A 148 2.05 3.99 -17.06
N ALA A 149 1.41 5.13 -17.28
CA ALA A 149 -0.04 5.24 -17.32
C ALA A 149 -0.55 4.81 -18.70
N HIS A 150 -1.05 3.59 -18.82
CA HIS A 150 -1.48 2.99 -20.08
C HIS A 150 -3.02 3.00 -20.29
N ALA A 151 -3.78 3.36 -19.27
CA ALA A 151 -5.25 3.47 -19.32
C ALA A 151 -5.73 4.61 -18.40
N PRO A 152 -6.87 5.27 -18.69
CA PRO A 152 -7.41 6.30 -17.82
C PRO A 152 -8.04 5.67 -16.57
N ASN A 153 -7.33 5.76 -15.44
CA ASN A 153 -7.78 5.24 -14.16
C ASN A 153 -8.00 6.39 -13.17
N THR A 154 -9.21 6.53 -12.65
CA THR A 154 -9.57 7.59 -11.69
C THR A 154 -9.26 7.25 -10.23
N ALA A 155 -8.76 6.03 -9.97
CA ALA A 155 -8.40 5.58 -8.62
C ALA A 155 -6.92 5.79 -8.29
N TYR A 156 -6.09 6.20 -9.26
CA TYR A 156 -4.65 6.37 -9.11
C TYR A 156 -4.23 7.83 -9.10
N GLY A 157 -3.11 8.11 -8.45
CA GLY A 157 -2.39 9.38 -8.56
C GLY A 157 -1.56 9.42 -9.85
N TYR A 158 -1.45 10.60 -10.47
CA TYR A 158 -0.70 10.84 -11.69
C TYR A 158 0.44 11.82 -11.43
N ILE A 159 1.65 11.42 -11.81
CA ILE A 159 2.85 12.24 -11.72
C ILE A 159 3.24 12.70 -13.14
N GLN A 160 3.30 14.00 -13.36
CA GLN A 160 3.82 14.57 -14.62
C GLN A 160 5.34 14.61 -14.57
N LYS A 161 5.97 14.00 -15.56
CA LYS A 161 7.42 14.06 -15.76
C LYS A 161 7.86 15.48 -16.11
N GLY A 162 8.91 15.96 -15.47
CA GLY A 162 9.63 17.17 -15.84
C GLY A 162 10.84 16.87 -16.71
N GLU A 163 11.98 17.52 -16.43
CA GLU A 163 13.23 17.31 -17.15
C GLU A 163 13.79 15.91 -16.94
N GLU A 164 14.33 15.30 -17.99
CA GLU A 164 14.99 14.02 -17.91
C GLU A 164 16.38 14.16 -17.26
N LEU A 165 16.62 13.33 -16.23
CA LEU A 165 17.85 13.33 -15.44
C LEU A 165 18.76 12.11 -15.77
N GLY A 166 18.39 11.33 -16.79
CA GLY A 166 19.05 10.09 -17.16
C GLY A 166 18.55 8.86 -16.38
N ASN A 167 18.86 7.67 -16.87
CA ASN A 167 18.47 6.39 -16.25
C ASN A 167 16.95 6.25 -15.94
N GLN A 168 16.09 6.75 -16.84
CA GLN A 168 14.63 6.79 -16.65
C GLN A 168 14.20 7.61 -15.42
N ARG A 169 14.99 8.58 -14.98
CA ARG A 169 14.68 9.52 -13.91
C ARG A 169 14.30 10.86 -14.47
N PHE A 170 13.34 11.51 -13.82
CA PHE A 170 12.79 12.81 -14.21
C PHE A 170 12.64 13.70 -12.99
N SER A 171 12.73 15.00 -13.15
CA SER A 171 12.26 15.93 -12.13
C SER A 171 10.73 15.80 -11.99
N LEU A 172 10.21 16.01 -10.78
CA LEU A 172 8.78 16.12 -10.55
C LEU A 172 8.27 17.45 -11.11
N LYS A 173 7.29 17.42 -12.03
CA LYS A 173 6.66 18.64 -12.56
C LYS A 173 5.34 18.95 -11.83
N THR A 174 4.41 17.99 -11.78
CA THR A 174 3.15 18.11 -11.04
C THR A 174 2.69 16.74 -10.56
N PHE A 175 1.83 16.74 -9.53
CA PHE A 175 1.13 15.55 -9.06
C PHE A 175 -0.37 15.85 -8.98
N THR A 176 -1.20 14.91 -9.43
CA THR A 176 -2.66 14.98 -9.36
C THR A 176 -3.20 13.68 -8.79
N GLU A 177 -3.81 13.76 -7.61
CA GLU A 177 -4.42 12.59 -6.95
C GLU A 177 -5.83 12.35 -7.48
N LYS A 178 -6.09 11.15 -7.99
CA LYS A 178 -7.41 10.65 -8.41
C LYS A 178 -8.19 11.63 -9.29
N PRO A 179 -7.67 11.98 -10.47
CA PRO A 179 -8.31 12.95 -11.33
C PRO A 179 -9.67 12.46 -11.85
N PRO A 180 -10.59 13.37 -12.22
CA PRO A 180 -11.76 13.04 -13.02
C PRO A 180 -11.38 12.35 -14.33
N LEU A 181 -12.29 11.51 -14.87
CA LEU A 181 -12.02 10.66 -16.04
C LEU A 181 -11.50 11.42 -17.26
N ASP A 182 -12.03 12.62 -17.52
CA ASP A 182 -11.60 13.42 -18.68
C ASP A 182 -10.15 13.90 -18.56
N PHE A 183 -9.72 14.28 -17.35
CA PHE A 183 -8.31 14.57 -17.10
C PHE A 183 -7.44 13.32 -17.19
N ALA A 184 -7.88 12.19 -16.63
CA ALA A 184 -7.15 10.94 -16.74
C ALA A 184 -6.94 10.52 -18.21
N ARG A 185 -7.93 10.70 -19.08
CA ARG A 185 -7.82 10.46 -20.53
C ARG A 185 -6.76 11.38 -21.18
N GLN A 186 -6.76 12.66 -20.83
CA GLN A 186 -5.78 13.63 -21.34
C GLN A 186 -4.37 13.29 -20.87
N PHE A 187 -4.20 12.91 -19.60
CA PHE A 187 -2.90 12.54 -19.05
C PHE A 187 -2.30 11.31 -19.74
N VAL A 188 -3.12 10.28 -19.98
CA VAL A 188 -2.67 9.10 -20.74
C VAL A 188 -2.34 9.47 -22.19
N ALA A 189 -3.18 10.26 -22.86
CA ALA A 189 -2.97 10.65 -24.24
C ALA A 189 -1.73 11.51 -24.46
N SER A 190 -1.32 12.31 -23.47
CA SER A 190 -0.11 13.15 -23.56
C SER A 190 1.19 12.35 -23.52
N GLY A 191 1.19 11.15 -22.89
CA GLY A 191 2.41 10.35 -22.67
C GLY A 191 3.39 10.94 -21.65
N GLU A 192 3.04 12.09 -21.02
CA GLU A 192 3.89 12.76 -20.04
C GLU A 192 3.70 12.26 -18.61
N PHE A 193 2.64 11.49 -18.33
CA PHE A 193 2.27 11.09 -16.99
C PHE A 193 2.58 9.62 -16.69
N LEU A 194 2.95 9.40 -15.45
CA LEU A 194 3.14 8.08 -14.82
C LEU A 194 2.11 7.91 -13.72
N TRP A 195 1.72 6.67 -13.42
CA TRP A 195 0.99 6.36 -12.20
C TRP A 195 1.91 6.34 -11.00
N ASN A 196 1.49 7.01 -9.94
CA ASN A 196 2.14 6.90 -8.63
C ASN A 196 1.86 5.53 -8.02
N THR A 197 2.91 4.80 -7.69
CA THR A 197 2.79 3.48 -7.06
C THR A 197 2.67 3.55 -5.53
N GLY A 198 2.97 4.70 -4.91
CA GLY A 198 3.09 4.81 -3.46
C GLY A 198 4.36 4.18 -2.88
N LEU A 199 5.29 3.75 -3.73
CA LEU A 199 6.64 3.35 -3.32
C LEU A 199 7.55 4.58 -3.35
N PHE A 200 8.11 4.93 -2.19
CA PHE A 200 9.02 6.05 -2.06
C PHE A 200 10.33 5.62 -1.41
N LEU A 201 11.44 6.19 -1.88
CA LEU A 201 12.75 5.95 -1.33
C LEU A 201 13.38 7.28 -0.88
N TRP A 202 14.15 7.22 0.20
CA TRP A 202 14.92 8.36 0.72
C TRP A 202 16.06 7.86 1.61
N ASN A 203 17.05 8.70 1.87
CA ASN A 203 17.97 8.47 2.98
C ASN A 203 17.44 9.14 4.27
N ALA A 204 17.88 8.68 5.43
CA ALA A 204 17.41 9.20 6.72
C ALA A 204 17.55 10.73 6.81
N ARG A 205 18.63 11.30 6.27
CA ARG A 205 18.92 12.75 6.25
C ARG A 205 17.85 13.57 5.51
N THR A 206 17.15 12.97 4.55
CA THR A 206 16.05 13.63 3.81
C THR A 206 14.77 13.71 4.63
N MET A 207 14.41 12.65 5.37
CA MET A 207 13.15 12.60 6.13
C MET A 207 13.29 13.18 7.54
N LEU A 208 14.41 13.03 8.22
CA LEU A 208 14.59 13.46 9.62
C LEU A 208 14.23 14.95 9.88
N PRO A 209 14.53 15.92 8.98
CA PRO A 209 14.09 17.31 9.17
C PRO A 209 12.58 17.50 9.21
N LEU A 210 11.80 16.56 8.68
CA LEU A 210 10.33 16.62 8.61
C LEU A 210 9.67 15.93 9.81
N VAL A 211 10.40 15.11 10.57
CA VAL A 211 9.84 14.31 11.67
C VAL A 211 9.19 15.20 12.73
N GLY A 212 9.86 16.27 13.17
CA GLY A 212 9.32 17.18 14.19
C GLY A 212 8.06 17.94 13.73
N GLN A 213 7.89 18.17 12.43
CA GLN A 213 6.67 18.72 11.86
C GLN A 213 5.56 17.69 11.80
N LEU A 214 5.87 16.47 11.31
CA LEU A 214 4.91 15.39 11.13
C LEU A 214 4.47 14.77 12.46
N ILE A 215 5.36 14.72 13.46
CA ILE A 215 5.10 14.18 14.80
C ILE A 215 5.64 15.17 15.85
N PRO A 216 4.87 16.22 16.19
CA PRO A 216 5.31 17.20 17.17
C PRO A 216 5.62 16.58 18.54
N GLY A 217 6.75 16.98 19.14
CA GLY A 217 7.19 16.45 20.42
C GLY A 217 8.13 15.25 20.37
N LEU A 218 8.33 14.66 19.20
CA LEU A 218 9.36 13.63 19.03
C LEU A 218 10.75 14.30 19.04
N PRO A 219 11.71 13.85 19.87
CA PRO A 219 13.06 14.43 19.90
C PRO A 219 13.84 14.12 18.63
N ALA A 220 14.97 14.79 18.40
CA ALA A 220 15.88 14.43 17.33
C ALA A 220 16.34 12.98 17.48
N ALA A 221 16.57 12.28 16.36
CA ALA A 221 16.89 10.85 16.37
C ALA A 221 18.21 10.53 17.11
N ASP A 222 19.17 11.43 17.08
CA ASP A 222 20.46 11.33 17.78
C ASP A 222 20.38 11.76 19.27
N ALA A 223 19.27 12.36 19.71
CA ALA A 223 19.09 12.75 21.11
C ALA A 223 18.83 11.53 22.01
N PRO A 224 19.31 11.53 23.25
CA PRO A 224 18.94 10.53 24.22
C PRO A 224 17.43 10.60 24.49
N LEU A 225 16.83 9.42 24.75
CA LEU A 225 15.44 9.41 25.23
C LEU A 225 15.35 10.09 26.60
N PRO A 226 14.21 10.73 26.92
CA PRO A 226 13.97 11.25 28.27
C PRO A 226 14.15 10.14 29.32
N GLU A 227 14.56 10.54 30.52
CA GLU A 227 14.81 9.58 31.61
C GLU A 227 13.55 8.80 31.95
N ASN A 228 13.65 7.45 32.00
CA ASN A 228 12.56 6.50 32.22
C ASN A 228 11.51 6.41 31.07
N GLU A 229 11.78 6.95 29.88
CA GLU A 229 10.92 6.82 28.73
C GLU A 229 11.43 5.73 27.77
N SER A 230 10.51 4.95 27.21
CA SER A 230 10.74 4.09 26.06
C SER A 230 10.26 4.76 24.77
N GLU A 231 10.74 4.31 23.62
CA GLU A 231 10.25 4.82 22.33
C GLU A 231 8.73 4.64 22.18
N SER A 232 8.18 3.52 22.64
CA SER A 232 6.73 3.25 22.57
C SER A 232 5.93 4.17 23.51
N SER A 233 6.44 4.48 24.72
CA SER A 233 5.82 5.43 25.64
C SER A 233 5.80 6.83 25.03
N LEU A 234 6.96 7.28 24.54
CA LEU A 234 7.10 8.59 23.90
C LEU A 234 6.19 8.74 22.67
N LEU A 235 6.16 7.70 21.82
CA LEU A 235 5.30 7.69 20.65
C LEU A 235 3.81 7.79 21.05
N SER A 236 3.38 7.05 22.07
CA SER A 236 1.99 7.11 22.56
C SER A 236 1.59 8.51 23.03
N GLN A 237 2.53 9.32 23.51
CA GLN A 237 2.30 10.69 23.92
C GLN A 237 2.27 11.66 22.71
N CYS A 238 3.21 11.52 21.77
CA CYS A 238 3.39 12.46 20.67
C CYS A 238 2.47 12.15 19.46
N TYR A 239 2.26 10.87 19.15
CA TYR A 239 1.60 10.44 17.92
C TYR A 239 0.14 10.91 17.77
N PRO A 240 -0.69 11.03 18.83
CA PRO A 240 -2.05 11.57 18.68
C PRO A 240 -2.10 13.03 18.19
N ALA A 241 -1.02 13.78 18.34
CA ALA A 241 -0.89 15.17 17.85
C ALA A 241 -0.23 15.24 16.45
N ALA A 242 0.14 14.10 15.86
CA ALA A 242 0.80 14.07 14.57
C ALA A 242 -0.15 14.49 13.43
N GLU A 243 0.43 14.96 12.34
CA GLU A 243 -0.32 15.44 11.18
C GLU A 243 -1.01 14.27 10.46
N HIS A 244 -2.32 14.36 10.21
CA HIS A 244 -3.07 13.36 9.44
C HIS A 244 -2.89 13.59 7.95
N CYS A 245 -1.79 13.11 7.37
CA CYS A 245 -1.46 13.29 5.96
C CYS A 245 -0.84 12.03 5.33
N SER A 246 -0.95 11.91 4.01
CA SER A 246 -0.31 10.82 3.27
C SER A 246 1.14 11.14 2.93
N LEU A 247 1.95 10.10 2.80
CA LEU A 247 3.34 10.22 2.34
C LEU A 247 3.39 10.81 0.92
N ASP A 248 2.43 10.45 0.06
CA ASP A 248 2.27 11.03 -1.27
C ASP A 248 2.15 12.56 -1.22
N HIS A 249 1.34 13.07 -0.30
CA HIS A 249 1.17 14.52 -0.11
C HIS A 249 2.47 15.19 0.29
N VAL A 250 3.17 14.63 1.27
CA VAL A 250 4.45 15.16 1.76
C VAL A 250 5.50 15.16 0.65
N VAL A 251 5.65 14.04 -0.06
CA VAL A 251 6.71 13.86 -1.06
C VAL A 251 6.41 14.60 -2.36
N LEU A 252 5.15 14.60 -2.82
CA LEU A 252 4.79 15.05 -4.18
C LEU A 252 4.19 16.46 -4.24
N ASN A 253 3.69 17.03 -3.14
CA ASN A 253 2.99 18.32 -3.13
C ASN A 253 3.65 19.42 -2.30
N ASN A 254 4.54 19.10 -1.36
CA ASN A 254 5.09 20.08 -0.43
C ASN A 254 6.41 20.74 -0.90
N GLY A 255 6.77 20.61 -2.17
CA GLY A 255 7.95 21.29 -2.73
C GLY A 255 9.29 20.74 -2.26
N HIS A 256 9.33 19.55 -1.65
CA HIS A 256 10.59 18.89 -1.31
C HIS A 256 11.30 18.41 -2.57
N PRO A 257 12.65 18.38 -2.57
CA PRO A 257 13.40 17.79 -3.66
C PRO A 257 12.95 16.36 -3.94
N THR A 258 12.31 16.14 -5.08
CA THR A 258 11.76 14.84 -5.47
C THR A 258 12.11 14.50 -6.91
N VAL A 259 12.67 13.33 -7.09
CA VAL A 259 12.95 12.71 -8.39
C VAL A 259 11.94 11.60 -8.64
N VAL A 260 11.51 11.44 -9.88
CA VAL A 260 10.57 10.40 -10.32
C VAL A 260 11.34 9.35 -11.11
N GLN A 261 11.28 8.09 -10.68
CA GLN A 261 11.82 6.94 -11.41
C GLN A 261 10.71 6.29 -12.22
N ALA A 262 10.82 6.27 -13.53
CA ALA A 262 9.95 5.48 -14.39
C ALA A 262 10.37 4.02 -14.34
N CYS A 263 9.53 3.17 -13.74
CA CYS A 263 9.77 1.75 -13.52
C CYS A 263 9.12 0.91 -14.61
N THR A 264 9.65 -0.29 -14.80
CA THR A 264 9.22 -1.23 -15.84
C THR A 264 8.68 -2.55 -15.28
N PHE A 265 8.74 -2.77 -13.96
CA PHE A 265 8.05 -3.88 -13.33
C PHE A 265 6.52 -3.74 -13.43
N GLY A 266 5.81 -4.87 -13.45
CA GLY A 266 4.35 -4.84 -13.45
C GLY A 266 3.81 -4.47 -12.06
N TRP A 267 2.82 -3.54 -12.02
CA TRP A 267 2.24 -3.02 -10.79
C TRP A 267 0.72 -2.87 -10.91
N LYS A 268 -0.02 -3.24 -9.84
CA LYS A 268 -1.44 -2.95 -9.66
C LYS A 268 -1.76 -2.68 -8.19
N ASP A 269 -2.55 -1.64 -7.91
CA ASP A 269 -3.19 -1.45 -6.60
C ASP A 269 -4.44 -2.32 -6.53
N VAL A 270 -4.34 -3.51 -5.96
CA VAL A 270 -5.45 -4.45 -5.77
C VAL A 270 -6.38 -4.05 -4.61
N GLY A 271 -6.58 -2.76 -4.43
CA GLY A 271 -7.37 -2.16 -3.36
C GLY A 271 -8.87 -2.09 -3.62
N SER A 272 -9.39 -2.63 -4.72
CA SER A 272 -10.82 -2.60 -5.06
C SER A 272 -11.25 -3.81 -5.87
N TRP A 273 -12.55 -4.12 -5.85
CA TRP A 273 -13.12 -5.27 -6.56
C TRP A 273 -12.94 -5.22 -8.08
N PRO A 274 -13.12 -4.08 -8.78
CA PRO A 274 -12.84 -4.00 -10.22
C PRO A 274 -11.39 -4.36 -10.54
N VAL A 275 -10.42 -3.78 -9.84
CA VAL A 275 -8.99 -4.07 -10.06
C VAL A 275 -8.65 -5.52 -9.69
N MET A 276 -9.27 -6.07 -8.63
CA MET A 276 -9.11 -7.46 -8.26
C MET A 276 -9.57 -8.40 -9.40
N LYS A 277 -10.74 -8.11 -10.01
CA LYS A 277 -11.25 -8.86 -11.16
C LYS A 277 -10.29 -8.84 -12.37
N GLU A 278 -9.72 -7.67 -12.68
CA GLU A 278 -8.76 -7.49 -13.78
C GLU A 278 -7.40 -8.17 -13.52
N THR A 279 -7.11 -8.50 -12.27
CA THR A 279 -5.81 -9.08 -11.87
C THR A 279 -5.85 -10.60 -11.87
N LEU A 280 -7.02 -11.18 -11.66
CA LEU A 280 -7.22 -12.62 -11.53
C LEU A 280 -7.59 -13.28 -12.86
N PRO A 281 -7.29 -14.58 -13.05
CA PRO A 281 -7.71 -15.33 -14.23
C PRO A 281 -9.25 -15.33 -14.37
N ALA A 282 -9.72 -15.18 -15.59
CA ALA A 282 -11.13 -15.28 -15.93
C ALA A 282 -11.38 -16.48 -16.86
N ASN A 283 -12.60 -17.03 -16.80
CA ASN A 283 -13.06 -18.01 -17.78
C ASN A 283 -13.39 -17.35 -19.14
N VAL A 284 -13.85 -18.14 -20.12
CA VAL A 284 -14.16 -17.67 -21.49
C VAL A 284 -15.26 -16.59 -21.55
N ASP A 285 -16.15 -16.53 -20.55
CA ASP A 285 -17.20 -15.53 -20.42
C ASP A 285 -16.75 -14.31 -19.56
N GLY A 286 -15.47 -14.25 -19.16
CA GLY A 286 -14.92 -13.19 -18.33
C GLY A 286 -15.31 -13.28 -16.84
N ASN A 287 -15.83 -14.41 -16.38
CA ASN A 287 -16.14 -14.62 -14.97
C ASN A 287 -14.89 -15.03 -14.18
N THR A 288 -14.77 -14.54 -12.96
CA THR A 288 -13.63 -14.76 -12.05
C THR A 288 -14.13 -15.29 -10.71
N THR A 289 -13.36 -16.18 -10.07
CA THR A 289 -13.65 -16.69 -8.72
C THR A 289 -12.51 -16.39 -7.76
N ILE A 290 -12.85 -16.14 -6.49
CA ILE A 290 -11.93 -16.00 -5.36
C ILE A 290 -12.36 -16.95 -4.23
N GLY A 291 -11.41 -17.66 -3.64
CA GLY A 291 -11.60 -18.54 -2.48
C GLY A 291 -12.17 -19.90 -2.85
N SER A 292 -13.39 -20.01 -3.36
CA SER A 292 -13.98 -21.26 -3.82
C SER A 292 -13.97 -21.37 -5.34
N ASN A 293 -13.63 -22.57 -5.85
CA ASN A 293 -13.74 -22.92 -7.27
C ASN A 293 -15.06 -23.69 -7.58
N GLU A 294 -15.92 -23.91 -6.59
CA GLU A 294 -17.19 -24.64 -6.73
C GLU A 294 -18.33 -23.70 -7.17
N VAL A 295 -18.10 -22.96 -8.28
CA VAL A 295 -19.06 -21.99 -8.82
C VAL A 295 -19.52 -22.42 -10.21
N LEU A 296 -20.82 -22.68 -10.35
CA LEU A 296 -21.46 -22.96 -11.62
C LEU A 296 -22.04 -21.67 -12.20
N PHE A 297 -21.54 -21.24 -13.35
CA PHE A 297 -22.05 -20.09 -14.10
C PHE A 297 -23.02 -20.55 -15.19
N GLN A 298 -24.21 -19.94 -15.27
CA GLN A 298 -25.23 -20.20 -16.28
C GLN A 298 -25.69 -18.87 -16.93
N GLY A 299 -25.29 -18.62 -18.17
CA GLY A 299 -25.60 -17.38 -18.86
C GLY A 299 -25.15 -16.13 -18.09
N THR A 300 -24.04 -16.25 -17.36
CA THR A 300 -23.41 -15.20 -16.53
C THR A 300 -22.11 -14.77 -17.18
N ARG A 301 -21.87 -13.47 -17.24
CA ARG A 301 -20.69 -12.87 -17.89
C ARG A 301 -20.06 -11.81 -17.00
N GLN A 302 -18.76 -11.55 -17.20
CA GLN A 302 -17.99 -10.45 -16.59
C GLN A 302 -18.21 -10.31 -15.07
N THR A 303 -18.56 -11.39 -14.37
CA THR A 303 -18.96 -11.41 -12.96
C THR A 303 -17.81 -11.94 -12.09
N LEU A 304 -17.54 -11.25 -10.99
CA LEU A 304 -16.61 -11.68 -9.95
C LEU A 304 -17.40 -12.34 -8.81
N VAL A 305 -17.04 -13.57 -8.47
CA VAL A 305 -17.63 -14.32 -7.34
C VAL A 305 -16.55 -14.60 -6.30
N SER A 306 -16.70 -14.07 -5.10
CA SER A 306 -15.79 -14.28 -3.96
C SER A 306 -16.53 -15.02 -2.85
N LEU A 307 -16.13 -16.25 -2.58
CA LEU A 307 -16.74 -17.12 -1.56
C LEU A 307 -15.65 -17.74 -0.67
N PRO A 308 -15.93 -18.02 0.61
CA PRO A 308 -15.04 -18.81 1.43
C PRO A 308 -14.81 -20.21 0.84
N LYS A 309 -13.66 -20.81 1.11
CA LYS A 309 -13.35 -22.20 0.70
C LYS A 309 -14.45 -23.15 1.24
N GLY A 310 -14.87 -24.10 0.39
CA GLY A 310 -15.90 -25.09 0.72
C GLY A 310 -17.35 -24.61 0.52
N TYR A 311 -17.55 -23.38 0.04
CA TYR A 311 -18.87 -22.89 -0.34
C TYR A 311 -19.08 -23.05 -1.85
N GLY A 312 -20.22 -23.64 -2.26
CA GLY A 312 -20.65 -23.72 -3.65
C GLY A 312 -21.66 -22.61 -3.97
N ALA A 313 -21.70 -22.21 -5.26
CA ALA A 313 -22.72 -21.31 -5.76
C ALA A 313 -23.15 -21.65 -7.20
N VAL A 314 -24.41 -21.37 -7.50
CA VAL A 314 -24.94 -21.34 -8.86
C VAL A 314 -25.34 -19.90 -9.18
N ILE A 315 -24.65 -19.29 -10.16
CA ILE A 315 -24.86 -17.91 -10.57
C ILE A 315 -25.46 -17.92 -11.97
N ARG A 316 -26.70 -17.40 -12.08
CA ARG A 316 -27.45 -17.41 -13.35
C ARG A 316 -27.85 -16.01 -13.77
N GLY A 317 -27.52 -15.63 -15.02
CA GLY A 317 -28.05 -14.44 -15.70
C GLY A 317 -27.51 -13.11 -15.20
N LEU A 318 -26.37 -13.08 -14.48
CA LEU A 318 -25.70 -11.85 -14.09
C LEU A 318 -24.69 -11.43 -15.16
N ASP A 319 -24.54 -10.12 -15.40
CA ASP A 319 -23.54 -9.54 -16.29
C ASP A 319 -22.90 -8.31 -15.63
N GLY A 320 -21.57 -8.35 -15.38
CA GLY A 320 -20.83 -7.27 -14.77
C GLY A 320 -21.04 -7.11 -13.26
N TYR A 321 -21.36 -8.17 -12.52
CA TYR A 321 -21.62 -8.11 -11.08
C TYR A 321 -20.46 -8.56 -10.22
N LEU A 322 -20.47 -8.08 -8.98
CA LEU A 322 -19.77 -8.63 -7.83
C LEU A 322 -20.78 -9.44 -7.00
N VAL A 323 -20.45 -10.68 -6.71
CA VAL A 323 -21.13 -11.54 -5.73
C VAL A 323 -20.09 -11.95 -4.70
N THR A 324 -20.23 -11.51 -3.47
CA THR A 324 -19.25 -11.85 -2.42
C THR A 324 -19.93 -12.20 -1.13
N LEU A 325 -19.50 -13.31 -0.54
CA LEU A 325 -19.93 -13.78 0.78
C LEU A 325 -18.72 -13.79 1.70
N GLN A 326 -18.85 -13.14 2.83
CA GLN A 326 -17.86 -13.24 3.91
C GLN A 326 -18.56 -13.34 5.25
N ASP A 327 -18.25 -14.39 5.99
CA ASP A 327 -18.91 -14.73 7.27
C ASP A 327 -20.45 -14.78 7.10
N ASN A 328 -21.16 -13.79 7.67
CA ASN A 328 -22.60 -13.67 7.65
C ASN A 328 -23.14 -12.57 6.72
N MET A 329 -22.30 -12.05 5.80
CA MET A 329 -22.65 -10.96 4.90
C MET A 329 -22.49 -11.37 3.43
N LEU A 330 -23.61 -11.34 2.71
CA LEU A 330 -23.68 -11.49 1.26
C LEU A 330 -23.86 -10.11 0.63
N LEU A 331 -23.00 -9.75 -0.31
CA LEU A 331 -23.14 -8.58 -1.15
C LEU A 331 -23.28 -8.98 -2.62
N ILE A 332 -24.30 -8.46 -3.29
CA ILE A 332 -24.49 -8.56 -4.74
C ILE A 332 -24.67 -7.15 -5.26
N THR A 333 -23.78 -6.68 -6.15
CA THR A 333 -23.79 -5.31 -6.70
C THR A 333 -23.11 -5.30 -8.06
N PRO A 334 -23.43 -4.34 -8.97
CA PRO A 334 -22.61 -4.09 -10.14
C PRO A 334 -21.14 -3.83 -9.76
N ASN A 335 -20.20 -4.41 -10.51
CA ASN A 335 -18.75 -4.28 -10.24
C ASN A 335 -18.12 -3.17 -11.09
N GLU A 336 -18.67 -1.96 -11.02
CA GLU A 336 -18.26 -0.84 -11.87
C GLU A 336 -17.51 0.25 -11.12
N ASP A 337 -17.86 0.51 -9.86
CA ASP A 337 -17.34 1.65 -9.08
C ASP A 337 -16.75 1.20 -7.74
N ALA A 338 -15.43 1.39 -7.61
CA ALA A 338 -14.70 1.09 -6.40
C ALA A 338 -15.15 1.90 -5.16
N SER A 339 -15.71 3.10 -5.36
CA SER A 339 -16.18 3.97 -4.28
C SER A 339 -17.52 3.49 -3.71
N ARG A 340 -18.33 2.82 -4.53
CA ARG A 340 -19.67 2.35 -4.16
C ARG A 340 -19.63 1.36 -2.99
N THR A 341 -18.69 0.43 -2.99
CA THR A 341 -18.54 -0.56 -1.91
C THR A 341 -18.28 0.11 -0.57
N ARG A 342 -17.47 1.19 -0.54
CA ARG A 342 -17.22 1.97 0.68
C ARG A 342 -18.50 2.65 1.19
N LEU A 343 -19.33 3.19 0.30
CA LEU A 343 -20.61 3.83 0.65
C LEU A 343 -21.59 2.78 1.21
N ILE A 344 -21.68 1.60 0.56
CA ILE A 344 -22.52 0.49 1.04
C ILE A 344 -22.09 0.04 2.44
N ALA A 345 -20.78 -0.11 2.69
CA ALA A 345 -20.27 -0.45 4.02
C ALA A 345 -20.70 0.58 5.09
N GLY A 346 -20.63 1.89 4.78
CA GLY A 346 -21.11 2.95 5.66
C GLY A 346 -22.62 2.87 5.94
N GLU A 347 -23.44 2.57 4.91
CA GLU A 347 -24.88 2.36 5.10
C GLU A 347 -25.20 1.15 5.95
N VAL A 348 -24.47 0.05 5.78
CA VAL A 348 -24.61 -1.17 6.60
C VAL A 348 -24.28 -0.87 8.05
N GLN A 349 -23.20 -0.12 8.31
CA GLN A 349 -22.85 0.31 9.67
C GLN A 349 -23.99 1.05 10.35
N LEU A 350 -24.60 2.00 9.65
CA LEU A 350 -25.68 2.84 10.18
C LEU A 350 -27.01 2.06 10.39
N LYS A 351 -27.31 1.09 9.51
CA LYS A 351 -28.62 0.41 9.51
C LYS A 351 -28.62 -0.97 10.18
N LEU A 352 -27.50 -1.70 10.11
CA LEU A 352 -27.38 -3.08 10.58
C LEU A 352 -26.41 -3.23 11.76
N GLY A 353 -25.62 -2.18 12.07
CA GLY A 353 -24.68 -2.14 13.19
C GLY A 353 -23.25 -2.52 12.82
N GLU A 354 -22.33 -2.34 13.77
CA GLU A 354 -20.89 -2.47 13.58
C GLU A 354 -20.38 -3.91 13.40
N ASN A 355 -21.20 -4.89 13.77
CA ASN A 355 -20.83 -6.33 13.68
C ASN A 355 -20.55 -6.81 12.24
N PHE A 356 -20.88 -5.99 11.24
CA PHE A 356 -20.70 -6.30 9.82
C PHE A 356 -19.53 -5.54 9.16
N LEU A 357 -18.75 -4.78 9.95
CA LEU A 357 -17.61 -4.00 9.46
C LEU A 357 -16.26 -4.68 9.67
#